data_316fc7ace52daad8cde7e5de937b4e2d
#
_entry.id   316fc7ace52daad8cde7e5de937b4e2d
#
_cell.length_a   1.000
_cell.length_b   1.000
_cell.length_c   1.000
_cell.angle_alpha   90.00
_cell.angle_beta   90.00
_cell.angle_gamma   90.00
#
_symmetry.space_group_name_H-M   'P 1'
#
loop_
_entity.id
_entity.type
_entity.pdbx_description
1 polymer ?
#
loop_
_entity_poly.entity_id
_entity_poly.type
_entity_poly.pdbx_seq_one_letter_code
_entity_poly.pdbx_strand_id
1 'polypeptide(L)'
;SAGTFALPSDRNQPISLVADRATFNEKTGITTYSGNVIIEQGSMKLQANSIVANMNSRKEISVITATGGPARFQQKTDPAKGPAKGQAQKIIYNAETGIINLSGNALLEQDGASIKGNTLKYSMNKGDIVAEGTPNKTGSSSGRVQIVIPSSSAKSFPGASD
;
A
#
# COMPACT_ATOMS: atom_id res chain seq x y z
N SER A 1 -6.88 16.31 8.75
CA SER A 1 -8.01 15.47 8.86
C SER A 1 -7.72 14.20 9.64
N ALA A 2 -8.58 13.88 10.55
CA ALA A 2 -8.41 12.74 11.42
C ALA A 2 -8.48 11.39 10.68
N GLY A 3 -8.98 11.35 9.48
CA GLY A 3 -9.15 10.11 8.75
C GLY A 3 -7.93 9.67 7.95
N THR A 4 -6.79 10.26 8.14
CA THR A 4 -5.65 9.90 7.32
C THR A 4 -5.00 8.61 7.80
N PHE A 5 -4.49 7.85 6.86
CA PHE A 5 -3.81 6.60 7.10
C PHE A 5 -2.47 6.81 7.79
N ALA A 6 -1.72 7.81 7.36
CA ALA A 6 -0.39 8.10 7.86
C ALA A 6 -0.44 8.94 9.13
N LEU A 7 0.58 8.84 9.97
CA LEU A 7 0.77 9.77 11.07
C LEU A 7 0.95 11.19 10.50
N PRO A 8 0.36 12.21 11.14
CA PRO A 8 0.56 13.58 10.67
C PRO A 8 2.03 13.98 10.56
N SER A 9 2.86 13.51 11.49
CA SER A 9 4.30 13.80 11.47
C SER A 9 5.00 13.24 10.23
N ASP A 10 4.49 12.17 9.63
CA ASP A 10 5.12 11.58 8.44
C ASP A 10 5.12 12.54 7.26
N ARG A 11 4.06 13.31 7.09
CA ARG A 11 3.92 14.23 5.97
C ARG A 11 4.91 15.38 6.01
N ASN A 12 5.44 15.68 7.19
CA ASN A 12 6.39 16.77 7.37
C ASN A 12 7.83 16.29 7.24
N GLN A 13 8.04 14.99 7.07
CA GLN A 13 9.37 14.44 6.90
C GLN A 13 9.79 14.51 5.43
N PRO A 14 11.08 14.65 5.17
CA PRO A 14 11.55 14.60 3.79
C PRO A 14 11.31 13.24 3.19
N ILE A 15 11.11 13.23 1.88
CA ILE A 15 10.97 11.99 1.12
C ILE A 15 12.35 11.56 0.65
N SER A 16 12.74 10.34 0.99
CA SER A 16 13.98 9.75 0.53
C SER A 16 13.65 8.65 -0.48
N LEU A 17 14.39 8.65 -1.59
CA LEU A 17 14.20 7.63 -2.62
C LEU A 17 15.56 7.13 -3.05
N VAL A 18 15.71 5.79 -3.08
CA VAL A 18 16.92 5.12 -3.54
C VAL A 18 16.52 4.12 -4.63
N ALA A 19 17.24 4.12 -5.73
CA ALA A 19 17.01 3.17 -6.82
C ALA A 19 18.32 3.01 -7.59
N ASP A 20 18.44 1.91 -8.35
CA ASP A 20 19.61 1.72 -9.21
C ASP A 20 19.56 2.62 -10.43
N ARG A 21 18.35 2.94 -10.88
CA ARG A 21 18.16 3.73 -12.08
C ARG A 21 16.89 4.56 -11.98
N ALA A 22 16.92 5.76 -12.54
CA ALA A 22 15.74 6.61 -12.66
C ALA A 22 15.71 7.23 -14.06
N THR A 23 14.53 7.28 -14.65
CA THR A 23 14.29 7.96 -15.92
C THR A 23 13.10 8.88 -15.79
N PHE A 24 13.13 10.01 -16.47
CA PHE A 24 12.04 10.96 -16.46
C PHE A 24 11.67 11.32 -17.88
N ASN A 25 10.38 11.28 -18.20
CA ASN A 25 9.88 11.72 -19.49
C ASN A 25 9.11 13.02 -19.29
N GLU A 26 9.66 14.10 -19.79
CA GLU A 26 9.08 15.42 -19.60
C GLU A 26 7.75 15.59 -20.31
N LYS A 27 7.57 14.93 -21.45
CA LYS A 27 6.33 15.04 -22.23
C LYS A 27 5.15 14.35 -21.54
N THR A 28 5.41 13.20 -20.94
CA THR A 28 4.34 12.41 -20.29
C THR A 28 4.22 12.70 -18.81
N GLY A 29 5.22 13.32 -18.20
CA GLY A 29 5.26 13.52 -16.76
C GLY A 29 5.47 12.23 -15.99
N ILE A 30 6.05 11.21 -16.62
CA ILE A 30 6.25 9.91 -15.99
C ILE A 30 7.70 9.77 -15.57
N THR A 31 7.91 9.43 -14.30
CA THR A 31 9.22 9.07 -13.76
C THR A 31 9.20 7.58 -13.43
N THR A 32 10.23 6.86 -13.87
CA THR A 32 10.37 5.44 -13.59
C THR A 32 11.64 5.20 -12.79
N TYR A 33 11.51 4.51 -11.69
CA TYR A 33 12.62 4.09 -10.84
C TYR A 33 12.72 2.57 -10.91
N SER A 34 13.91 2.05 -11.06
CA SER A 34 14.09 0.60 -11.17
C SER A 34 15.34 0.14 -10.42
N GLY A 35 15.29 -1.12 -9.96
CA GLY A 35 16.35 -1.78 -9.23
C GLY A 35 16.35 -1.42 -7.74
N ASN A 36 15.85 -2.32 -6.90
CA ASN A 36 15.82 -2.17 -5.44
C ASN A 36 15.33 -0.79 -5.02
N VAL A 37 14.15 -0.42 -5.47
CA VAL A 37 13.58 0.90 -5.19
C VAL A 37 13.05 0.94 -3.78
N ILE A 38 13.48 1.94 -3.02
CA ILE A 38 13.01 2.17 -1.65
C ILE A 38 12.61 3.63 -1.53
N ILE A 39 11.37 3.86 -1.12
CA ILE A 39 10.88 5.20 -0.80
C ILE A 39 10.55 5.23 0.68
N GLU A 40 11.03 6.27 1.37
CA GLU A 40 10.75 6.45 2.79
C GLU A 40 10.31 7.88 3.06
N GLN A 41 9.32 8.02 3.93
CA GLN A 41 8.89 9.30 4.45
C GLN A 41 8.36 9.08 5.87
N GLY A 42 9.13 9.49 6.89
CA GLY A 42 8.78 9.19 8.26
C GLY A 42 8.70 7.68 8.48
N SER A 43 7.58 7.20 8.99
CA SER A 43 7.36 5.77 9.23
C SER A 43 6.94 5.01 7.97
N MET A 44 6.62 5.72 6.89
CA MET A 44 6.22 5.08 5.63
C MET A 44 7.45 4.55 4.89
N LYS A 45 7.36 3.31 4.43
CA LYS A 45 8.39 2.70 3.61
C LYS A 45 7.74 1.87 2.52
N LEU A 46 8.16 2.10 1.29
CA LEU A 46 7.69 1.34 0.13
C LEU A 46 8.90 0.75 -0.56
N GLN A 47 8.89 -0.56 -0.80
CA GLN A 47 9.97 -1.30 -1.47
C GLN A 47 9.42 -2.04 -2.68
N ALA A 48 10.12 -1.95 -3.80
CA ALA A 48 9.68 -2.60 -5.03
C ALA A 48 10.86 -2.80 -5.97
N ASN A 49 10.66 -3.62 -6.99
CA ASN A 49 11.65 -3.76 -8.06
C ASN A 49 11.57 -2.56 -9.01
N SER A 50 10.37 -2.02 -9.19
CA SER A 50 10.14 -0.86 -10.07
C SER A 50 9.01 -0.03 -9.49
N ILE A 51 9.17 1.29 -9.59
CA ILE A 51 8.13 2.24 -9.20
C ILE A 51 7.98 3.24 -10.32
N VAL A 52 6.72 3.45 -10.75
CA VAL A 52 6.38 4.44 -11.75
C VAL A 52 5.53 5.51 -11.09
N ALA A 53 5.95 6.76 -11.20
CA ALA A 53 5.20 7.89 -10.67
C ALA A 53 4.67 8.73 -11.83
N ASN A 54 3.35 8.91 -11.85
CA ASN A 54 2.69 9.75 -12.84
C ASN A 54 2.35 11.09 -12.19
N MET A 55 2.55 12.16 -12.93
CA MET A 55 2.20 13.51 -12.48
C MET A 55 0.95 14.00 -13.20
N ASN A 56 0.17 14.83 -12.50
CA ASN A 56 -0.95 15.51 -13.13
C ASN A 56 -0.48 16.80 -13.83
N SER A 57 -1.43 17.55 -14.39
CA SER A 57 -1.12 18.78 -15.13
C SER A 57 -0.48 19.87 -14.26
N ARG A 58 -0.63 19.79 -12.96
CA ARG A 58 -0.01 20.74 -12.01
C ARG A 58 1.36 20.27 -11.53
N LYS A 59 1.90 19.22 -12.13
CA LYS A 59 3.19 18.62 -11.78
C LYS A 59 3.23 18.06 -10.36
N GLU A 60 2.07 17.64 -9.87
CA GLU A 60 1.96 16.92 -8.60
C GLU A 60 1.85 15.43 -8.87
N ILE A 61 2.38 14.61 -7.98
CA ILE A 61 2.26 13.16 -8.11
C ILE A 61 0.79 12.78 -8.00
N SER A 62 0.30 12.07 -9.00
CA SER A 62 -1.09 11.65 -9.10
C SER A 62 -1.25 10.17 -8.77
N VAL A 63 -0.44 9.31 -9.40
CA VAL A 63 -0.52 7.87 -9.22
C VAL A 63 0.87 7.30 -9.09
N ILE A 64 1.07 6.42 -8.12
CA ILE A 64 2.31 5.68 -7.93
C ILE A 64 2.00 4.20 -8.13
N THR A 65 2.74 3.54 -9.00
CA THR A 65 2.60 2.11 -9.26
C THR A 65 3.90 1.41 -8.89
N ALA A 66 3.83 0.52 -7.91
CA ALA A 66 4.97 -0.26 -7.45
C ALA A 66 4.77 -1.72 -7.84
N THR A 67 5.79 -2.31 -8.44
CA THR A 67 5.76 -3.72 -8.83
C THR A 67 6.99 -4.44 -8.29
N GLY A 68 6.80 -5.67 -7.89
CA GLY A 68 7.89 -6.49 -7.37
C GLY A 68 7.44 -7.92 -7.14
N GLY A 69 8.28 -8.68 -6.53
CA GLY A 69 7.97 -10.05 -6.24
C GLY A 69 8.15 -10.40 -4.77
N PRO A 70 7.36 -9.82 -3.83
CA PRO A 70 6.35 -8.78 -3.98
C PRO A 70 6.87 -7.36 -3.75
N ALA A 71 6.07 -6.37 -4.12
CA ALA A 71 6.22 -5.01 -3.62
C ALA A 71 5.70 -4.98 -2.18
N ARG A 72 6.34 -4.18 -1.33
CA ARG A 72 6.02 -4.13 0.11
C ARG A 72 5.87 -2.70 0.58
N PHE A 73 4.93 -2.54 1.49
CA PHE A 73 4.62 -1.24 2.06
C PHE A 73 4.44 -1.39 3.57
N GLN A 74 4.91 -0.41 4.33
CA GLN A 74 4.59 -0.34 5.74
C GLN A 74 4.43 1.10 6.17
N GLN A 75 3.60 1.31 7.17
CA GLN A 75 3.38 2.65 7.70
C GLN A 75 2.75 2.55 9.08
N LYS A 76 3.21 3.38 10.00
CA LYS A 76 2.57 3.52 11.29
C LYS A 76 1.30 4.35 11.11
N THR A 77 0.18 3.83 11.59
CA THR A 77 -1.11 4.51 11.48
C THR A 77 -1.57 5.09 12.82
N ASP A 78 -1.04 4.55 13.90
CA ASP A 78 -1.38 4.93 15.26
C ASP A 78 -0.14 4.75 16.12
N PRO A 79 0.26 5.75 16.96
CA PRO A 79 1.43 5.59 17.82
C PRO A 79 1.34 4.41 18.78
N ALA A 80 0.13 3.99 19.14
CA ALA A 80 -0.08 2.89 20.08
C ALA A 80 -0.09 1.51 19.41
N LYS A 81 -0.11 1.44 18.09
CA LYS A 81 -0.17 0.19 17.34
C LYS A 81 1.12 -0.06 16.60
N GLY A 82 1.37 -1.31 16.24
CA GLY A 82 2.44 -1.65 15.32
C GLY A 82 2.16 -1.11 13.93
N PRO A 83 3.14 -1.14 13.03
CA PRO A 83 2.93 -0.63 11.68
C PRO A 83 1.95 -1.52 10.91
N ALA A 84 1.13 -0.89 10.08
CA ALA A 84 0.39 -1.61 9.06
C ALA A 84 1.36 -2.01 7.96
N LYS A 85 1.29 -3.26 7.51
CA LYS A 85 2.17 -3.81 6.47
C LYS A 85 1.32 -4.40 5.36
N GLY A 86 1.63 -4.02 4.13
CA GLY A 86 0.97 -4.56 2.96
C GLY A 86 1.98 -5.12 1.99
N GLN A 87 1.57 -6.13 1.23
CA GLN A 87 2.39 -6.63 0.15
C GLN A 87 1.50 -7.17 -0.96
N ALA A 88 2.00 -7.10 -2.19
CA ALA A 88 1.34 -7.61 -3.37
C ALA A 88 2.31 -7.57 -4.53
N GLN A 89 1.99 -8.27 -5.61
CA GLN A 89 2.80 -8.18 -6.82
C GLN A 89 2.77 -6.77 -7.40
N LYS A 90 1.64 -6.08 -7.24
CA LYS A 90 1.50 -4.69 -7.69
C LYS A 90 0.73 -3.89 -6.65
N ILE A 91 1.24 -2.71 -6.33
CA ILE A 91 0.59 -1.77 -5.43
C ILE A 91 0.41 -0.46 -6.19
N ILE A 92 -0.82 0.02 -6.26
CA ILE A 92 -1.14 1.28 -6.92
C ILE A 92 -1.72 2.24 -5.88
N TYR A 93 -1.08 3.37 -5.70
CA TYR A 93 -1.55 4.42 -4.82
C TYR A 93 -2.01 5.61 -5.65
N ASN A 94 -3.27 6.01 -5.46
CA ASN A 94 -3.82 7.20 -6.10
C ASN A 94 -3.79 8.33 -5.07
N ALA A 95 -2.89 9.29 -5.28
CA ALA A 95 -2.69 10.38 -4.33
C ALA A 95 -3.87 11.35 -4.31
N GLU A 96 -4.65 11.41 -5.38
CA GLU A 96 -5.79 12.32 -5.48
C GLU A 96 -7.00 11.79 -4.71
N THR A 97 -7.19 10.49 -4.70
CA THR A 97 -8.34 9.85 -4.04
C THR A 97 -7.98 9.24 -2.69
N GLY A 98 -6.71 9.02 -2.42
CA GLY A 98 -6.27 8.34 -1.21
C GLY A 98 -6.54 6.84 -1.22
N ILE A 99 -6.73 6.26 -2.40
CA ILE A 99 -7.03 4.84 -2.52
C ILE A 99 -5.75 4.07 -2.85
N ILE A 100 -5.53 2.97 -2.13
CA ILE A 100 -4.44 2.03 -2.37
C ILE A 100 -5.05 0.72 -2.85
N ASN A 101 -4.56 0.24 -3.98
CA ASN A 101 -4.95 -1.06 -4.52
C ASN A 101 -3.75 -2.00 -4.47
N LEU A 102 -3.94 -3.17 -3.85
CA LEU A 102 -2.95 -4.22 -3.82
C LEU A 102 -3.47 -5.38 -4.67
N SER A 103 -2.72 -5.83 -5.65
CA SER A 103 -3.16 -6.91 -6.52
C SER A 103 -2.06 -7.95 -6.72
N GLY A 104 -2.48 -9.21 -6.77
CA GLY A 104 -1.60 -10.36 -6.90
C GLY A 104 -1.07 -10.83 -5.55
N ASN A 105 -1.69 -11.85 -4.97
CA ASN A 105 -1.36 -12.36 -3.64
C ASN A 105 -1.29 -11.24 -2.61
N ALA A 106 -2.34 -10.45 -2.57
CA ALA A 106 -2.39 -9.28 -1.71
C ALA A 106 -2.55 -9.68 -0.24
N LEU A 107 -1.81 -9.02 0.62
CA LEU A 107 -1.84 -9.26 2.07
C LEU A 107 -1.72 -7.91 2.78
N LEU A 108 -2.55 -7.73 3.80
CA LEU A 108 -2.45 -6.58 4.69
C LEU A 108 -2.49 -7.10 6.11
N GLU A 109 -1.55 -6.66 6.96
CA GLU A 109 -1.50 -7.12 8.34
C GLU A 109 -1.13 -5.99 9.31
N GLN A 110 -1.64 -6.11 10.52
CA GLN A 110 -1.32 -5.19 11.60
C GLN A 110 -1.61 -5.89 12.93
N ASP A 111 -0.63 -5.88 13.85
CA ASP A 111 -0.77 -6.43 15.20
C ASP A 111 -1.28 -7.89 15.21
N GLY A 112 -0.79 -8.70 14.28
CA GLY A 112 -1.15 -10.11 14.20
C GLY A 112 -2.43 -10.40 13.46
N ALA A 113 -3.25 -9.40 13.17
CA ALA A 113 -4.42 -9.57 12.32
C ALA A 113 -4.00 -9.46 10.85
N SER A 114 -4.64 -10.21 9.98
CA SER A 114 -4.30 -10.15 8.56
C SER A 114 -5.52 -10.39 7.67
N ILE A 115 -5.47 -9.79 6.48
CA ILE A 115 -6.43 -9.99 5.41
C ILE A 115 -5.64 -10.37 4.18
N LYS A 116 -6.02 -11.47 3.55
CA LYS A 116 -5.35 -11.97 2.35
C LYS A 116 -6.38 -12.21 1.26
N GLY A 117 -6.05 -11.84 0.04
CA GLY A 117 -6.92 -12.05 -1.11
C GLY A 117 -6.15 -11.88 -2.40
N ASN A 118 -6.84 -11.98 -3.54
CA ASN A 118 -6.23 -11.66 -4.81
C ASN A 118 -6.03 -10.16 -4.96
N THR A 119 -7.02 -9.39 -4.54
CA THR A 119 -6.94 -7.94 -4.51
C THR A 119 -7.44 -7.39 -3.19
N LEU A 120 -6.80 -6.32 -2.73
CA LEU A 120 -7.24 -5.54 -1.58
C LEU A 120 -7.29 -4.09 -2.00
N LYS A 121 -8.38 -3.41 -1.65
CA LYS A 121 -8.54 -2.00 -1.91
C LYS A 121 -8.77 -1.30 -0.57
N TYR A 122 -7.92 -0.34 -0.25
CA TYR A 122 -8.03 0.42 0.97
C TYR A 122 -8.23 1.89 0.67
N SER A 123 -9.28 2.47 1.24
CA SER A 123 -9.53 3.90 1.13
C SER A 123 -9.00 4.57 2.38
N MET A 124 -7.95 5.37 2.24
CA MET A 124 -7.33 6.07 3.37
C MET A 124 -8.27 7.09 3.99
N ASN A 125 -9.12 7.72 3.18
CA ASN A 125 -10.04 8.74 3.66
C ASN A 125 -11.21 8.15 4.43
N LYS A 126 -11.67 6.98 4.03
CA LYS A 126 -12.83 6.33 4.64
C LYS A 126 -12.48 5.26 5.66
N GLY A 127 -11.26 4.73 5.58
CA GLY A 127 -10.86 3.60 6.39
C GLY A 127 -11.47 2.27 5.95
N ASP A 128 -12.08 2.22 4.78
CA ASP A 128 -12.72 1.02 4.27
C ASP A 128 -11.73 0.10 3.59
N ILE A 129 -11.90 -1.20 3.81
CA ILE A 129 -11.12 -2.23 3.12
C ILE A 129 -12.09 -3.13 2.38
N VAL A 130 -11.80 -3.34 1.09
CA VAL A 130 -12.53 -4.32 0.28
C VAL A 130 -11.53 -5.37 -0.17
N ALA A 131 -11.81 -6.62 0.14
CA ALA A 131 -10.95 -7.74 -0.23
C ALA A 131 -11.71 -8.65 -1.18
N GLU A 132 -11.05 -9.09 -2.25
CA GLU A 132 -11.65 -9.99 -3.23
C GLU A 132 -10.72 -11.15 -3.53
N GLY A 133 -11.31 -12.33 -3.66
CA GLY A 133 -10.57 -13.51 -4.08
C GLY A 133 -10.44 -13.57 -5.59
N THR A 134 -9.88 -14.67 -6.07
CA THR A 134 -9.76 -14.90 -7.50
C THR A 134 -11.11 -15.37 -8.05
N PRO A 135 -11.69 -14.66 -9.02
CA PRO A 135 -12.97 -15.08 -9.59
C PRO A 135 -12.85 -16.45 -10.26
N ASN A 136 -13.96 -17.19 -10.29
CA ASN A 136 -14.09 -18.45 -11.03
C ASN A 136 -13.22 -19.61 -10.53
N LYS A 137 -12.72 -19.52 -9.32
CA LYS A 137 -12.07 -20.66 -8.66
C LYS A 137 -13.13 -21.51 -7.99
N THR A 138 -13.46 -22.63 -8.58
CA THR A 138 -14.45 -23.55 -8.01
C THR A 138 -13.75 -24.65 -7.22
N GLY A 139 -14.28 -24.94 -6.05
CA GLY A 139 -13.81 -26.06 -5.23
C GLY A 139 -12.45 -25.87 -4.58
N SER A 140 -11.85 -24.70 -4.68
CA SER A 140 -10.55 -24.41 -4.09
C SER A 140 -10.64 -23.26 -3.12
N SER A 141 -10.04 -23.41 -1.95
CA SER A 141 -9.95 -22.33 -0.97
C SER A 141 -8.86 -21.31 -1.34
N SER A 142 -7.94 -21.65 -2.24
CA SER A 142 -6.78 -20.81 -2.54
C SER A 142 -7.14 -19.49 -3.24
N GLY A 143 -8.32 -19.38 -3.84
CA GLY A 143 -8.75 -18.15 -4.48
C GLY A 143 -9.66 -17.30 -3.61
N ARG A 144 -9.87 -17.67 -2.35
CA ARG A 144 -10.82 -16.99 -1.47
C ARG A 144 -10.11 -16.01 -0.55
N VAL A 145 -10.87 -15.01 -0.07
CA VAL A 145 -10.37 -14.10 0.95
C VAL A 145 -10.17 -14.87 2.25
N GLN A 146 -9.03 -14.65 2.90
CA GLN A 146 -8.71 -15.26 4.18
C GLN A 146 -8.43 -14.17 5.21
N ILE A 147 -9.01 -14.33 6.38
CA ILE A 147 -8.85 -13.35 7.46
C ILE A 147 -8.39 -14.11 8.69
N VAL A 148 -7.32 -13.60 9.33
CA VAL A 148 -6.81 -14.14 10.58
C VAL A 148 -6.90 -13.05 11.63
N ILE A 149 -7.54 -13.35 12.75
CA ILE A 149 -7.66 -12.44 13.88
C ILE A 149 -7.09 -13.17 15.08
N PRO A 150 -6.01 -12.64 15.71
CA PRO A 150 -5.45 -13.32 16.87
C PRO A 150 -6.42 -13.28 18.05
N SER A 151 -6.43 -14.33 18.85
CA SER A 151 -7.37 -14.46 19.96
C SER A 151 -7.19 -13.35 20.99
N SER A 152 -5.98 -12.88 21.18
CA SER A 152 -5.68 -11.81 22.14
C SER A 152 -6.02 -10.42 21.63
N SER A 153 -6.34 -10.27 20.34
CA SER A 153 -6.57 -8.98 19.68
C SER A 153 -7.78 -9.02 18.77
N ALA A 154 -8.80 -9.79 19.14
CA ALA A 154 -9.96 -10.01 18.28
C ALA A 154 -10.68 -8.72 17.88
N LYS A 155 -10.46 -7.64 18.63
CA LYS A 155 -11.07 -6.34 18.33
C LYS A 155 -10.25 -5.51 17.36
N SER A 156 -9.01 -5.88 17.10
CA SER A 156 -8.12 -5.12 16.23
C SER A 156 -8.05 -5.77 14.87
N PHE A 157 -8.36 -5.00 13.85
CA PHE A 157 -8.38 -5.47 12.48
C PHE A 157 -7.52 -4.54 11.65
N PRO A 158 -6.77 -5.04 10.67
CA PRO A 158 -5.96 -4.15 9.84
C PRO A 158 -6.84 -3.06 9.22
N GLY A 159 -6.45 -1.79 9.44
CA GLY A 159 -7.18 -0.67 8.92
C GLY A 159 -8.48 -0.32 9.62
N ALA A 160 -8.89 -1.09 10.63
CA ALA A 160 -10.11 -0.80 11.38
C ALA A 160 -9.85 0.33 12.37
N SER A 161 -10.86 1.16 12.59
CA SER A 161 -10.83 2.13 13.66
C SER A 161 -11.57 1.57 14.86
N ASP A 162 -11.03 1.76 16.02
CA ASP A 162 -11.69 1.33 17.26
C ASP A 162 -12.63 2.38 17.77
#